data_8c61f0b248cf3f338333b4e27213a114
#
_entry.id   8c61f0b248cf3f338333b4e27213a114
#
_cell.length_a   1.000
_cell.length_b   1.000
_cell.length_c   1.000
_cell.angle_alpha   90.00
_cell.angle_beta   90.00
_cell.angle_gamma   90.00
#
_symmetry.space_group_name_H-M   'P 1'
#
loop_
_entity.id
_entity.type
_entity.pdbx_description
1 polymer ?
#
loop_
_entity_poly.entity_id
_entity_poly.type
_entity_poly.pdbx_seq_one_letter_code
_entity_poly.pdbx_strand_id
1 'polypeptide(L)'
;NKFGEEKWYRIHINSIWDKENYGVMLSIVGRMVSIDKMKREIGFWKRQAESDALTKLGNRAYGERLLQQMLCEPQKEKAAVMFLDVDNFKMVNDRHGHLFGDEVLCRIANEISKQFRIDDIVCRIGGDEFLIIMRNIKDSRLPLMKADELRAGIEKLGLEADVRVPLSISVGVSFYPVDGTDDAVLLYKADKALYQTKDKGKNGYTVYEEKE
;
A
#
# COMPACT_ATOMS: atom_id res chain seq x y z
N ASN A 1 -8.32 22.86 -23.11
CA ASN A 1 -7.22 23.73 -22.78
C ASN A 1 -6.01 23.41 -23.68
N LYS A 2 -5.34 24.42 -24.26
CA LYS A 2 -4.20 24.25 -25.19
C LYS A 2 -2.97 23.54 -24.58
N PHE A 3 -2.98 23.26 -23.28
CA PHE A 3 -1.85 22.67 -22.55
C PHE A 3 -2.19 21.41 -21.75
N GLY A 4 -3.36 20.79 -21.99
CA GLY A 4 -3.68 19.49 -21.35
C GLY A 4 -3.97 19.53 -19.84
N GLU A 5 -4.08 20.70 -19.21
CA GLU A 5 -4.45 20.79 -17.80
C GLU A 5 -5.95 20.55 -17.62
N GLU A 6 -6.30 19.51 -16.87
CA GLU A 6 -7.68 19.25 -16.47
C GLU A 6 -8.15 20.29 -15.45
N LYS A 7 -9.31 20.89 -15.70
CA LYS A 7 -9.97 21.82 -14.77
C LYS A 7 -11.33 21.29 -14.37
N TRP A 8 -11.63 21.39 -13.10
CA TRP A 8 -12.86 20.88 -12.52
C TRP A 8 -13.81 22.03 -12.18
N TYR A 9 -15.06 21.87 -12.60
CA TYR A 9 -16.11 22.84 -12.34
C TYR A 9 -17.34 22.16 -11.74
N ARG A 10 -17.97 22.84 -10.77
CA ARG A 10 -19.32 22.49 -10.31
C ARG A 10 -20.31 23.37 -11.03
N ILE A 11 -21.30 22.75 -11.68
CA ILE A 11 -22.34 23.45 -12.40
C ILE A 11 -23.64 23.26 -11.61
N HIS A 12 -24.30 24.36 -11.28
CA HIS A 12 -25.65 24.37 -10.73
C HIS A 12 -26.56 24.92 -11.82
N ILE A 13 -27.59 24.19 -12.18
CA ILE A 13 -28.56 24.56 -13.23
C ILE A 13 -29.94 24.57 -12.58
N ASN A 14 -30.64 25.68 -12.74
CA ASN A 14 -32.04 25.82 -12.36
C ASN A 14 -32.87 26.11 -13.61
N SER A 15 -33.96 25.38 -13.80
CA SER A 15 -34.96 25.67 -14.84
C SER A 15 -36.08 26.51 -14.24
N ILE A 16 -36.53 27.53 -15.01
CA ILE A 16 -37.68 28.37 -14.66
C ILE A 16 -38.82 27.95 -15.59
N TRP A 17 -39.91 27.54 -15.01
CA TRP A 17 -41.09 27.08 -15.74
C TRP A 17 -42.23 28.12 -15.65
N ASP A 18 -43.05 28.20 -16.70
CA ASP A 18 -44.25 29.00 -16.69
C ASP A 18 -45.26 28.42 -15.68
N LYS A 19 -45.76 29.28 -14.78
CA LYS A 19 -46.73 28.87 -13.77
C LYS A 19 -48.15 28.73 -14.32
N GLU A 20 -48.41 29.39 -15.43
CA GLU A 20 -49.77 29.43 -16.07
C GLU A 20 -49.86 28.38 -17.20
N ASN A 21 -48.74 28.06 -17.88
CA ASN A 21 -48.67 27.06 -18.93
C ASN A 21 -47.80 25.88 -18.49
N TYR A 22 -48.38 24.89 -17.85
CA TYR A 22 -47.71 23.68 -17.43
C TYR A 22 -47.01 23.00 -18.62
N GLY A 23 -45.68 22.86 -18.51
CA GLY A 23 -44.83 22.20 -19.54
C GLY A 23 -44.03 23.15 -20.41
N VAL A 24 -44.18 24.47 -20.26
CA VAL A 24 -43.38 25.46 -20.97
C VAL A 24 -42.20 25.92 -20.08
N MET A 25 -40.99 25.60 -20.49
CA MET A 25 -39.78 26.07 -19.82
C MET A 25 -39.40 27.46 -20.34
N LEU A 26 -39.41 28.47 -19.43
CA LEU A 26 -39.16 29.87 -19.76
C LEU A 26 -37.66 30.18 -19.87
N SER A 27 -36.86 29.64 -18.99
CA SER A 27 -35.41 29.82 -19.05
C SER A 27 -34.64 28.78 -18.24
N ILE A 28 -33.34 28.69 -18.54
CA ILE A 28 -32.37 27.95 -17.75
C ILE A 28 -31.33 28.95 -17.23
N VAL A 29 -31.12 28.97 -15.92
CA VAL A 29 -30.05 29.76 -15.30
C VAL A 29 -29.03 28.81 -14.71
N GLY A 30 -27.78 28.96 -15.13
CA GLY A 30 -26.67 28.13 -14.63
C GLY A 30 -25.59 28.96 -13.97
N ARG A 31 -25.01 28.44 -12.90
CA ARG A 31 -23.81 28.99 -12.28
C ARG A 31 -22.70 27.94 -12.33
N MET A 32 -21.54 28.32 -12.87
CA MET A 32 -20.34 27.50 -12.94
C MET A 32 -19.30 28.04 -11.96
N VAL A 33 -18.79 27.19 -11.08
CA VAL A 33 -17.75 27.55 -10.10
C VAL A 33 -16.59 26.58 -10.24
N SER A 34 -15.37 27.09 -10.36
CA SER A 34 -14.17 26.24 -10.34
C SER A 34 -13.99 25.61 -8.96
N ILE A 35 -13.73 24.33 -8.95
CA ILE A 35 -13.47 23.54 -7.72
C ILE A 35 -12.04 22.98 -7.71
N ASP A 36 -11.14 23.48 -8.58
CA ASP A 36 -9.77 22.97 -8.69
C ASP A 36 -8.98 23.10 -7.40
N LYS A 37 -9.11 24.25 -6.73
CA LYS A 37 -8.43 24.50 -5.43
C LYS A 37 -8.92 23.47 -4.39
N MET A 38 -10.22 23.30 -4.27
CA MET A 38 -10.82 22.37 -3.33
C MET A 38 -10.39 20.91 -3.62
N LYS A 39 -10.38 20.51 -4.91
CA LYS A 39 -9.91 19.16 -5.30
C LYS A 39 -8.43 18.93 -4.99
N ARG A 40 -7.57 19.94 -5.22
CA ARG A 40 -6.14 19.86 -4.85
C ARG A 40 -5.97 19.74 -3.34
N GLU A 41 -6.68 20.53 -2.55
CA GLU A 41 -6.64 20.47 -1.09
C GLU A 41 -7.10 19.10 -0.58
N ILE A 42 -8.25 18.61 -1.06
CA ILE A 42 -8.75 17.25 -0.71
C ILE A 42 -7.71 16.19 -1.08
N GLY A 43 -7.13 16.26 -2.28
CA GLY A 43 -6.10 15.30 -2.72
C GLY A 43 -4.82 15.38 -1.88
N PHE A 44 -4.43 16.58 -1.42
CA PHE A 44 -3.30 16.77 -0.51
C PHE A 44 -3.58 16.14 0.86
N TRP A 45 -4.72 16.46 1.46
CA TRP A 45 -5.10 15.92 2.77
C TRP A 45 -5.30 14.40 2.73
N LYS A 46 -5.88 13.89 1.64
CA LYS A 46 -6.02 12.45 1.44
C LYS A 46 -4.66 11.76 1.40
N ARG A 47 -3.70 12.27 0.61
CA ARG A 47 -2.35 11.71 0.58
C ARG A 47 -1.67 11.77 1.93
N GLN A 48 -1.80 12.87 2.68
CA GLN A 48 -1.26 12.96 4.04
C GLN A 48 -1.89 11.95 5.01
N ALA A 49 -3.21 11.76 4.92
CA ALA A 49 -3.92 10.79 5.78
C ALA A 49 -3.62 9.33 5.43
N GLU A 50 -3.19 9.03 4.20
CA GLU A 50 -2.97 7.69 3.67
C GLU A 50 -1.49 7.29 3.58
N SER A 51 -0.55 8.18 3.93
CA SER A 51 0.88 7.89 3.91
C SER A 51 1.48 7.76 5.31
N ASP A 52 2.50 6.92 5.45
CA ASP A 52 3.35 6.87 6.63
C ASP A 52 4.26 8.10 6.68
N ALA A 53 4.30 8.77 7.84
CA ALA A 53 5.00 10.04 8.00
C ALA A 53 6.52 9.93 7.82
N LEU A 54 7.12 8.79 8.18
CA LEU A 54 8.55 8.54 8.09
C LEU A 54 8.97 8.10 6.69
N THR A 55 8.40 7.00 6.21
CA THR A 55 8.85 6.32 4.99
C THR A 55 8.19 6.84 3.71
N LYS A 56 7.10 7.60 3.83
CA LYS A 56 6.25 8.08 2.71
C LYS A 56 5.54 6.99 1.91
N LEU A 57 5.67 5.72 2.31
CA LEU A 57 4.83 4.62 1.81
C LEU A 57 3.37 4.82 2.21
N GLY A 58 2.48 3.99 1.71
CA GLY A 58 1.13 3.89 2.26
C GLY A 58 1.18 3.55 3.76
N ASN A 59 0.23 4.05 4.53
CA ASN A 59 0.06 3.60 5.90
C ASN A 59 -0.89 2.39 5.99
N ARG A 60 -1.10 1.88 7.19
CA ARG A 60 -1.98 0.72 7.45
C ARG A 60 -3.38 0.90 6.85
N ALA A 61 -4.02 2.03 7.14
CA ALA A 61 -5.38 2.31 6.67
C ALA A 61 -5.48 2.35 5.14
N TYR A 62 -4.45 2.86 4.48
CA TYR A 62 -4.33 2.85 3.02
C TYR A 62 -4.25 1.44 2.46
N GLY A 63 -3.39 0.59 3.03
CA GLY A 63 -3.22 -0.81 2.60
C GLY A 63 -4.49 -1.63 2.76
N GLU A 64 -5.11 -1.60 3.95
CA GLU A 64 -6.36 -2.32 4.24
C GLU A 64 -7.49 -1.88 3.30
N ARG A 65 -7.67 -0.58 3.10
CA ARG A 65 -8.68 -0.03 2.20
C ARG A 65 -8.47 -0.48 0.74
N LEU A 66 -7.24 -0.46 0.24
CA LEU A 66 -6.97 -0.87 -1.15
C LEU A 66 -7.11 -2.39 -1.32
N LEU A 67 -6.76 -3.19 -0.32
CA LEU A 67 -7.02 -4.63 -0.33
C LEU A 67 -8.52 -4.91 -0.44
N GLN A 68 -9.33 -4.26 0.39
CA GLN A 68 -10.80 -4.38 0.33
C GLN A 68 -11.35 -3.97 -1.04
N GLN A 69 -10.88 -2.86 -1.59
CA GLN A 69 -11.29 -2.43 -2.93
C GLN A 69 -10.96 -3.47 -3.99
N MET A 70 -9.75 -4.03 -3.98
CA MET A 70 -9.34 -5.09 -4.90
C MET A 70 -10.23 -6.32 -4.79
N LEU A 71 -10.60 -6.73 -3.57
CA LEU A 71 -11.45 -7.90 -3.35
C LEU A 71 -12.90 -7.69 -3.80
N CYS A 72 -13.36 -6.43 -3.88
CA CYS A 72 -14.68 -6.08 -4.38
C CYS A 72 -14.74 -5.93 -5.92
N GLU A 73 -13.61 -5.93 -6.63
CA GLU A 73 -13.58 -5.81 -8.09
C GLU A 73 -14.18 -7.07 -8.75
N PRO A 74 -15.00 -6.91 -9.84
CA PRO A 74 -15.66 -8.05 -10.51
C PRO A 74 -14.68 -9.00 -11.19
N GLN A 75 -13.53 -8.51 -11.62
CA GLN A 75 -12.46 -9.33 -12.19
C GLN A 75 -11.56 -9.81 -11.05
N LYS A 76 -11.78 -11.05 -10.62
CA LYS A 76 -11.03 -11.68 -9.53
C LYS A 76 -9.67 -12.16 -10.02
N GLU A 77 -8.71 -11.26 -10.11
CA GLU A 77 -7.34 -11.60 -10.45
C GLU A 77 -6.58 -12.11 -9.22
N LYS A 78 -5.68 -13.07 -9.42
CA LYS A 78 -4.88 -13.62 -8.33
C LYS A 78 -3.99 -12.54 -7.71
N ALA A 79 -3.84 -12.57 -6.42
CA ALA A 79 -2.99 -11.66 -5.67
C ALA A 79 -2.18 -12.40 -4.61
N ALA A 80 -1.08 -11.80 -4.15
CA ALA A 80 -0.36 -12.25 -2.97
C ALA A 80 -0.29 -11.12 -1.95
N VAL A 81 -0.56 -11.46 -0.70
CA VAL A 81 -0.39 -10.60 0.47
C VAL A 81 0.87 -11.04 1.19
N MET A 82 1.82 -10.12 1.34
CA MET A 82 3.10 -10.37 2.00
C MET A 82 3.21 -9.49 3.23
N PHE A 83 3.28 -10.10 4.40
CA PHE A 83 3.59 -9.41 5.65
C PHE A 83 5.08 -9.53 5.93
N LEU A 84 5.75 -8.43 6.25
CA LEU A 84 7.19 -8.35 6.37
C LEU A 84 7.57 -7.63 7.65
N ASP A 85 8.63 -8.11 8.31
CA ASP A 85 9.16 -7.54 9.53
C ASP A 85 10.70 -7.54 9.48
N VAL A 86 11.29 -6.43 9.96
CA VAL A 86 12.76 -6.31 10.01
C VAL A 86 13.29 -7.01 11.25
N ASP A 87 14.06 -8.07 11.03
CA ASP A 87 14.56 -8.91 12.11
C ASP A 87 15.46 -8.14 13.08
N ASN A 88 15.18 -8.30 14.37
CA ASN A 88 15.97 -7.71 15.45
C ASN A 88 16.12 -6.17 15.38
N PHE A 89 15.19 -5.45 14.73
CA PHE A 89 15.27 -4.01 14.55
C PHE A 89 15.44 -3.23 15.86
N LYS A 90 14.88 -3.73 16.97
CA LYS A 90 15.10 -3.17 18.29
C LYS A 90 16.60 -3.08 18.62
N MET A 91 17.40 -4.09 18.26
CA MET A 91 18.85 -4.06 18.52
C MET A 91 19.57 -2.95 17.73
N VAL A 92 19.06 -2.61 16.53
CA VAL A 92 19.56 -1.47 15.74
C VAL A 92 19.33 -0.18 16.51
N ASN A 93 18.11 0.04 17.00
CA ASN A 93 17.76 1.21 17.80
C ASN A 93 18.56 1.29 19.13
N ASP A 94 18.66 0.17 19.84
CA ASP A 94 19.36 0.11 21.13
C ASP A 94 20.88 0.41 20.98
N ARG A 95 21.48 0.02 19.84
CA ARG A 95 22.92 0.21 19.57
C ARG A 95 23.24 1.57 18.96
N HIS A 96 22.41 2.07 18.04
CA HIS A 96 22.71 3.25 17.20
C HIS A 96 21.77 4.42 17.43
N GLY A 97 20.74 4.24 18.24
CA GLY A 97 19.72 5.26 18.53
C GLY A 97 18.58 5.29 17.49
N HIS A 98 17.45 5.87 17.90
CA HIS A 98 16.22 5.90 17.10
C HIS A 98 16.35 6.65 15.78
N LEU A 99 17.14 7.74 15.75
CA LEU A 99 17.34 8.50 14.49
C LEU A 99 18.01 7.67 13.42
N PHE A 100 19.00 6.85 13.80
CA PHE A 100 19.63 5.91 12.88
C PHE A 100 18.66 4.81 12.44
N GLY A 101 17.87 4.26 13.36
CA GLY A 101 16.82 3.30 13.03
C GLY A 101 15.80 3.86 12.04
N ASP A 102 15.38 5.10 12.21
CA ASP A 102 14.48 5.79 11.28
C ASP A 102 15.10 5.92 9.88
N GLU A 103 16.40 6.24 9.79
CA GLU A 103 17.12 6.27 8.52
C GLU A 103 17.16 4.88 7.87
N VAL A 104 17.44 3.83 8.63
CA VAL A 104 17.44 2.45 8.15
C VAL A 104 16.06 2.06 7.62
N LEU A 105 14.97 2.39 8.32
CA LEU A 105 13.61 2.14 7.85
C LEU A 105 13.30 2.88 6.54
N CYS A 106 13.76 4.11 6.39
CA CYS A 106 13.62 4.86 5.13
C CYS A 106 14.37 4.19 3.97
N ARG A 107 15.57 3.65 4.22
CA ARG A 107 16.35 2.92 3.21
C ARG A 107 15.67 1.60 2.83
N ILE A 108 15.17 0.85 3.81
CA ILE A 108 14.39 -0.38 3.58
C ILE A 108 13.14 -0.07 2.74
N ALA A 109 12.38 0.97 3.11
CA ALA A 109 11.20 1.41 2.36
C ALA A 109 11.53 1.76 0.90
N ASN A 110 12.66 2.41 0.68
CA ASN A 110 13.16 2.73 -0.66
C ASN A 110 13.52 1.45 -1.45
N GLU A 111 14.16 0.48 -0.80
CA GLU A 111 14.52 -0.79 -1.43
C GLU A 111 13.26 -1.59 -1.80
N ILE A 112 12.27 -1.65 -0.92
CA ILE A 112 10.95 -2.24 -1.22
C ILE A 112 10.33 -1.54 -2.45
N SER A 113 10.25 -0.20 -2.43
CA SER A 113 9.62 0.56 -3.52
C SER A 113 10.24 0.33 -4.89
N LYS A 114 11.55 0.06 -4.97
CA LYS A 114 12.25 -0.21 -6.24
C LYS A 114 11.87 -1.55 -6.85
N GLN A 115 11.48 -2.52 -6.04
CA GLN A 115 11.27 -3.89 -6.48
C GLN A 115 9.82 -4.18 -6.90
N PHE A 116 8.86 -3.35 -6.48
CA PHE A 116 7.44 -3.53 -6.76
C PHE A 116 6.93 -2.52 -7.78
N ARG A 117 5.86 -2.90 -8.49
CA ARG A 117 5.25 -2.09 -9.54
C ARG A 117 4.38 -0.99 -8.94
N ILE A 118 4.05 0.02 -9.74
CA ILE A 118 3.16 1.10 -9.32
C ILE A 118 1.74 0.62 -8.97
N ASP A 119 1.31 -0.51 -9.55
CA ASP A 119 0.01 -1.13 -9.30
C ASP A 119 0.01 -2.02 -8.05
N ASP A 120 1.19 -2.39 -7.55
CA ASP A 120 1.32 -3.10 -6.29
C ASP A 120 1.14 -2.13 -5.12
N ILE A 121 0.58 -2.61 -4.03
CA ILE A 121 0.34 -1.81 -2.85
C ILE A 121 1.49 -2.06 -1.87
N VAL A 122 2.20 -1.01 -1.48
CA VAL A 122 3.30 -1.08 -0.52
C VAL A 122 3.01 -0.13 0.63
N CYS A 123 2.99 -0.66 1.85
CA CYS A 123 2.63 0.06 3.07
C CYS A 123 3.59 -0.24 4.20
N ARG A 124 3.77 0.73 5.10
CA ARG A 124 4.31 0.49 6.44
C ARG A 124 3.15 0.45 7.44
N ILE A 125 3.06 -0.66 8.16
CA ILE A 125 1.94 -0.90 9.10
C ILE A 125 2.21 -0.23 10.44
N GLY A 126 3.46 -0.21 10.86
CA GLY A 126 3.94 0.43 12.09
C GLY A 126 5.26 -0.18 12.53
N GLY A 127 6.05 0.56 13.32
CA GLY A 127 7.34 0.04 13.78
C GLY A 127 8.25 -0.38 12.62
N ASP A 128 8.60 -1.64 12.60
CA ASP A 128 9.45 -2.34 11.63
C ASP A 128 8.67 -3.26 10.67
N GLU A 129 7.33 -3.13 10.63
CA GLU A 129 6.43 -3.97 9.84
C GLU A 129 5.99 -3.31 8.54
N PHE A 130 6.01 -4.06 7.45
CA PHE A 130 5.55 -3.64 6.13
C PHE A 130 4.54 -4.63 5.56
N LEU A 131 3.62 -4.13 4.75
CA LEU A 131 2.64 -4.91 4.01
C LEU A 131 2.81 -4.64 2.51
N ILE A 132 2.88 -5.71 1.74
CA ILE A 132 2.95 -5.65 0.29
C ILE A 132 1.82 -6.50 -0.29
N ILE A 133 1.06 -5.93 -1.23
CA ILE A 133 0.01 -6.65 -1.92
C ILE A 133 0.35 -6.61 -3.41
N MET A 134 0.77 -7.76 -3.94
CA MET A 134 1.03 -7.92 -5.36
C MET A 134 -0.26 -8.27 -6.09
N ARG A 135 -0.64 -7.42 -7.04
CA ARG A 135 -1.87 -7.60 -7.82
C ARG A 135 -1.57 -8.32 -9.14
N ASN A 136 -2.61 -8.97 -9.68
CA ASN A 136 -2.57 -9.54 -11.04
C ASN A 136 -1.40 -10.51 -11.25
N ILE A 137 -1.14 -11.36 -10.26
CA ILE A 137 -0.07 -12.35 -10.36
C ILE A 137 -0.49 -13.49 -11.28
N LYS A 138 0.34 -13.76 -12.29
CA LYS A 138 0.13 -14.87 -13.24
C LYS A 138 0.74 -16.18 -12.74
N ASP A 139 1.80 -16.09 -11.96
CA ASP A 139 2.57 -17.22 -11.44
C ASP A 139 2.78 -17.03 -9.94
N SER A 140 2.37 -18.02 -9.15
CA SER A 140 2.54 -18.01 -7.68
C SER A 140 4.00 -18.03 -7.23
N ARG A 141 4.94 -18.37 -8.11
CA ARG A 141 6.38 -18.29 -7.83
C ARG A 141 6.90 -16.85 -7.81
N LEU A 142 6.24 -15.93 -8.53
CA LEU A 142 6.71 -14.54 -8.61
C LEU A 142 6.78 -13.84 -7.25
N PRO A 143 5.77 -13.91 -6.35
CA PRO A 143 5.88 -13.33 -5.02
C PRO A 143 7.01 -13.94 -4.19
N LEU A 144 7.30 -15.22 -4.35
CA LEU A 144 8.37 -15.91 -3.62
C LEU A 144 9.74 -15.46 -4.10
N MET A 145 9.92 -15.33 -5.42
CA MET A 145 11.13 -14.75 -6.01
C MET A 145 11.34 -13.31 -5.51
N LYS A 146 10.27 -12.52 -5.43
CA LYS A 146 10.32 -11.15 -4.90
C LYS A 146 10.69 -11.11 -3.42
N ALA A 147 10.21 -12.06 -2.62
CA ALA A 147 10.60 -12.17 -1.22
C ALA A 147 12.12 -12.46 -1.09
N ASP A 148 12.66 -13.36 -1.92
CA ASP A 148 14.10 -13.65 -1.93
C ASP A 148 14.95 -12.47 -2.43
N GLU A 149 14.52 -11.81 -3.51
CA GLU A 149 15.19 -10.62 -4.04
C GLU A 149 15.24 -9.51 -2.99
N LEU A 150 14.12 -9.28 -2.30
CA LEU A 150 14.01 -8.26 -1.27
C LEU A 150 14.91 -8.59 -0.06
N ARG A 151 14.90 -9.85 0.39
CA ARG A 151 15.76 -10.33 1.46
C ARG A 151 17.22 -10.06 1.14
N ALA A 152 17.68 -10.47 -0.06
CA ALA A 152 19.04 -10.24 -0.50
C ALA A 152 19.39 -8.75 -0.63
N GLY A 153 18.46 -7.93 -1.10
CA GLY A 153 18.63 -6.47 -1.20
C GLY A 153 18.80 -5.80 0.17
N ILE A 154 18.01 -6.20 1.16
CA ILE A 154 18.11 -5.66 2.53
C ILE A 154 19.38 -6.16 3.23
N GLU A 155 19.77 -7.40 3.05
CA GLU A 155 21.03 -7.93 3.55
C GLU A 155 22.23 -7.13 2.99
N LYS A 156 22.23 -6.86 1.68
CA LYS A 156 23.22 -6.01 1.04
C LYS A 156 23.21 -4.57 1.58
N LEU A 157 22.05 -3.99 1.80
CA LEU A 157 21.89 -2.66 2.41
C LEU A 157 22.60 -2.59 3.78
N GLY A 158 22.48 -3.64 4.61
CA GLY A 158 23.16 -3.74 5.90
C GLY A 158 24.69 -3.75 5.80
N LEU A 159 25.26 -4.12 4.66
CA LEU A 159 26.71 -4.13 4.41
C LEU A 159 27.25 -2.80 3.86
N GLU A 160 26.37 -1.85 3.49
CA GLU A 160 26.81 -0.53 3.01
C GLU A 160 27.64 0.20 4.04
N ALA A 161 28.64 0.97 3.57
CA ALA A 161 29.66 1.59 4.41
C ALA A 161 29.13 2.54 5.48
N ASP A 162 27.96 3.14 5.24
CA ASP A 162 27.28 4.09 6.11
C ASP A 162 26.20 3.44 6.98
N VAL A 163 25.81 2.19 6.72
CA VAL A 163 24.86 1.42 7.55
C VAL A 163 25.62 0.48 8.50
N ARG A 164 26.40 -0.43 8.00
CA ARG A 164 27.24 -1.40 8.74
C ARG A 164 26.54 -2.12 9.88
N VAL A 165 25.28 -2.49 9.68
CA VAL A 165 24.51 -3.30 10.62
C VAL A 165 23.97 -4.52 9.90
N PRO A 166 24.05 -5.71 10.51
CA PRO A 166 23.39 -6.88 9.96
C PRO A 166 21.88 -6.62 9.88
N LEU A 167 21.34 -6.54 8.66
CA LEU A 167 19.92 -6.40 8.41
C LEU A 167 19.40 -7.68 7.77
N SER A 168 18.27 -8.15 8.23
CA SER A 168 17.51 -9.22 7.60
C SER A 168 16.02 -8.98 7.78
N ILE A 169 15.22 -9.67 7.00
CA ILE A 169 13.76 -9.61 7.07
C ILE A 169 13.17 -11.01 7.11
N SER A 170 12.07 -11.12 7.83
CA SER A 170 11.17 -12.26 7.77
C SER A 170 9.91 -11.90 6.99
N VAL A 171 9.43 -12.80 6.14
CA VAL A 171 8.25 -12.57 5.30
C VAL A 171 7.26 -13.71 5.45
N GLY A 172 5.99 -13.38 5.61
CA GLY A 172 4.88 -14.32 5.51
C GLY A 172 4.03 -14.03 4.29
N VAL A 173 3.61 -15.05 3.56
CA VAL A 173 2.88 -14.93 2.30
C VAL A 173 1.57 -15.68 2.35
N SER A 174 0.48 -15.03 1.94
CA SER A 174 -0.80 -15.67 1.65
C SER A 174 -1.28 -15.31 0.24
N PHE A 175 -2.11 -16.17 -0.36
CA PHE A 175 -2.55 -16.05 -1.74
C PHE A 175 -4.07 -15.89 -1.84
N TYR A 176 -4.52 -14.87 -2.56
CA TYR A 176 -5.90 -14.74 -2.98
C TYR A 176 -6.10 -15.46 -4.33
N PRO A 177 -7.16 -16.25 -4.52
CA PRO A 177 -8.24 -16.57 -3.57
C PRO A 177 -8.00 -17.87 -2.75
N VAL A 178 -6.83 -18.50 -2.87
CA VAL A 178 -6.53 -19.83 -2.31
C VAL A 178 -6.62 -19.85 -0.79
N ASP A 179 -6.01 -18.83 -0.16
CA ASP A 179 -5.96 -18.76 1.30
C ASP A 179 -7.13 -18.00 1.91
N GLY A 180 -7.93 -17.34 1.09
CA GLY A 180 -9.13 -16.62 1.54
C GLY A 180 -9.63 -15.64 0.49
N THR A 181 -10.86 -15.16 0.71
CA THR A 181 -11.54 -14.16 -0.14
C THR A 181 -11.90 -12.88 0.63
N ASP A 182 -11.49 -12.81 1.87
CA ASP A 182 -11.70 -11.71 2.80
C ASP A 182 -10.35 -11.11 3.23
N ASP A 183 -10.28 -9.79 3.38
CA ASP A 183 -9.06 -9.07 3.71
C ASP A 183 -8.50 -9.47 5.07
N ALA A 184 -9.35 -9.60 6.09
CA ALA A 184 -8.94 -9.97 7.44
C ALA A 184 -8.34 -11.39 7.46
N VAL A 185 -8.92 -12.32 6.70
CA VAL A 185 -8.43 -13.70 6.58
C VAL A 185 -7.07 -13.74 5.90
N LEU A 186 -6.90 -13.00 4.78
CA LEU A 186 -5.63 -12.97 4.05
C LEU A 186 -4.52 -12.34 4.89
N LEU A 187 -4.79 -11.22 5.56
CA LEU A 187 -3.83 -10.56 6.45
C LEU A 187 -3.44 -11.46 7.62
N TYR A 188 -4.42 -12.09 8.27
CA TYR A 188 -4.16 -13.03 9.37
C TYR A 188 -3.30 -14.22 8.94
N LYS A 189 -3.56 -14.79 7.75
CA LYS A 189 -2.80 -15.93 7.24
C LYS A 189 -1.36 -15.54 6.86
N ALA A 190 -1.16 -14.35 6.27
CA ALA A 190 0.16 -13.81 6.00
C ALA A 190 0.94 -13.55 7.31
N ASP A 191 0.29 -12.98 8.33
CA ASP A 191 0.90 -12.76 9.66
C ASP A 191 1.29 -14.08 10.33
N LYS A 192 0.41 -15.10 10.31
CA LYS A 192 0.77 -16.45 10.79
C LYS A 192 1.99 -17.04 10.08
N ALA A 193 2.07 -16.89 8.76
CA ALA A 193 3.22 -17.35 7.98
C ALA A 193 4.49 -16.57 8.35
N LEU A 194 4.40 -15.27 8.60
CA LEU A 194 5.50 -14.45 9.11
C LEU A 194 6.00 -14.98 10.46
N TYR A 195 5.09 -15.26 11.40
CA TYR A 195 5.46 -15.81 12.69
C TYR A 195 6.22 -17.15 12.52
N GLN A 196 5.76 -18.03 11.62
CA GLN A 196 6.47 -19.27 11.31
C GLN A 196 7.86 -19.04 10.73
N THR A 197 8.06 -17.99 9.92
CA THR A 197 9.39 -17.61 9.41
C THR A 197 10.31 -17.20 10.56
N LYS A 198 9.81 -16.40 11.50
CA LYS A 198 10.57 -16.00 12.69
C LYS A 198 10.98 -17.20 13.56
N ASP A 199 10.08 -18.16 13.75
CA ASP A 199 10.33 -19.38 14.53
C ASP A 199 11.36 -20.32 13.85
N LYS A 200 11.41 -20.35 12.51
CA LYS A 200 12.38 -21.12 11.73
C LYS A 200 13.79 -20.54 11.73
N GLY A 201 14.02 -19.40 12.38
CA GLY A 201 15.35 -18.77 12.49
C GLY A 201 15.47 -17.45 11.76
N LYS A 202 14.34 -16.85 11.32
CA LYS A 202 14.30 -15.55 10.64
C LYS A 202 14.96 -15.56 9.26
N ASN A 203 15.21 -14.38 8.68
CA ASN A 203 15.90 -14.18 7.40
C ASN A 203 15.40 -15.11 6.28
N GLY A 204 14.10 -15.08 6.02
CA GLY A 204 13.48 -15.97 5.04
C GLY A 204 12.02 -15.62 4.76
N TYR A 205 11.35 -16.53 4.09
CA TYR A 205 9.91 -16.42 3.91
C TYR A 205 9.19 -17.76 4.17
N THR A 206 7.93 -17.68 4.51
CA THR A 206 7.03 -18.84 4.60
C THR A 206 5.74 -18.52 3.87
N VAL A 207 5.26 -19.45 3.06
CA VAL A 207 3.91 -19.43 2.52
C VAL A 207 2.97 -20.02 3.56
N TYR A 208 1.79 -19.41 3.74
CA TYR A 208 0.79 -19.99 4.60
C TYR A 208 0.38 -21.37 4.10
N GLU A 209 0.41 -22.33 4.98
CA GLU A 209 -0.14 -23.68 4.75
C GLU A 209 -1.09 -24.01 5.90
N GLU A 210 -2.30 -24.47 5.54
CA GLU A 210 -3.24 -24.93 6.55
C GLU A 210 -2.67 -26.23 7.15
N LYS A 211 -2.36 -26.21 8.45
CA LYS A 211 -1.96 -27.44 9.14
C LYS A 211 -3.22 -28.26 9.37
N GLU A 212 -3.23 -29.46 8.81
CA GLU A 212 -4.23 -30.50 9.12
C GLU A 212 -4.29 -30.82 10.62
#